data_808f16d7e3cae15c182cbc72b84776e2
#
_entry.id   808f16d7e3cae15c182cbc72b84776e2
#
_cell.length_a   1.000
_cell.length_b   1.000
_cell.length_c   1.000
_cell.angle_alpha   90.00
_cell.angle_beta   90.00
_cell.angle_gamma   90.00
#
_symmetry.space_group_name_H-M   'P 1'
#
loop_
_entity.id
_entity.type
_entity.pdbx_description
1 polymer ?
#
loop_
_entity_poly.entity_id
_entity_poly.type
_entity_poly.pdbx_seq_one_letter_code
_entity_poly.pdbx_strand_id
1 'polypeptide(L)'
;LINFLLENNYRPITFDNRDSGLSTRFTKKPSIVFGYLRYFFRLPIKSEYDLNDMAKDGINLLDYLGIEKAHILGTSMGGMISQIICAKYPDRVKTFTLIASTASVPSPLNGATREVREMMVNRSKTINPTMDQVYQRELKWVGLIGMEGKDINTPKFREDTINNFNRIKDVKDGFGYARQLTAILSSKNRIRKVKSIKAKTLLIHGKEDPVLKVENSKFMNKLIPNSNLIIISNMRHLIEEEILDQFKDKLKIHLSS
;
A
#
# COMPACT_ATOMS: atom_id res chain seq x y z
N LEU A 1 10.85 -9.34 3.57
CA LEU A 1 9.63 -9.73 4.28
C LEU A 1 9.08 -11.09 3.83
N ILE A 2 8.94 -11.35 2.51
CA ILE A 2 8.45 -12.66 2.01
C ILE A 2 9.38 -13.79 2.46
N ASN A 3 10.70 -13.65 2.30
CA ASN A 3 11.68 -14.65 2.73
C ASN A 3 11.58 -14.90 4.24
N PHE A 4 11.49 -13.85 5.05
CA PHE A 4 11.28 -13.96 6.49
C PHE A 4 10.02 -14.76 6.84
N LEU A 5 8.91 -14.57 6.13
CA LEU A 5 7.69 -15.35 6.36
C LEU A 5 7.87 -16.84 5.98
N LEU A 6 8.54 -17.13 4.86
CA LEU A 6 8.86 -18.49 4.43
C LEU A 6 9.76 -19.21 5.44
N GLU A 7 10.82 -18.55 5.91
CA GLU A 7 11.76 -19.05 6.93
C GLU A 7 11.09 -19.34 8.28
N ASN A 8 9.96 -18.67 8.54
CA ASN A 8 9.15 -18.91 9.74
C ASN A 8 7.92 -19.80 9.50
N ASN A 9 7.94 -20.63 8.44
CA ASN A 9 6.91 -21.59 8.08
C ASN A 9 5.53 -21.02 7.77
N TYR A 10 5.46 -19.75 7.35
CA TYR A 10 4.23 -19.19 6.80
C TYR A 10 4.17 -19.42 5.28
N ARG A 11 2.97 -19.50 4.75
CA ARG A 11 2.68 -19.50 3.31
C ARG A 11 2.27 -18.09 2.89
N PRO A 12 3.17 -17.23 2.40
CA PRO A 12 2.79 -15.91 1.92
C PRO A 12 1.98 -16.01 0.62
N ILE A 13 0.87 -15.29 0.57
CA ILE A 13 0.02 -15.16 -0.61
C ILE A 13 0.06 -13.70 -1.02
N THR A 14 0.64 -13.45 -2.19
CA THR A 14 0.70 -12.13 -2.80
C THR A 14 -0.03 -12.13 -4.13
N PHE A 15 -0.69 -11.03 -4.45
CA PHE A 15 -1.39 -10.89 -5.72
C PHE A 15 -1.31 -9.44 -6.21
N ASP A 16 -1.40 -9.28 -7.51
CA ASP A 16 -1.53 -7.96 -8.11
C ASP A 16 -2.95 -7.44 -7.87
N ASN A 17 -3.06 -6.26 -7.29
CA ASN A 17 -4.36 -5.59 -7.22
C ASN A 17 -4.88 -5.30 -8.64
N ARG A 18 -6.21 -5.16 -8.80
CA ARG A 18 -6.80 -4.69 -10.05
C ARG A 18 -6.05 -3.45 -10.57
N ASP A 19 -5.87 -3.34 -11.87
CA ASP A 19 -5.07 -2.32 -12.55
C ASP A 19 -3.56 -2.35 -12.27
N SER A 20 -3.05 -3.41 -11.65
CA SER A 20 -1.62 -3.64 -11.42
C SER A 20 -1.18 -4.98 -11.99
N GLY A 21 0.12 -5.11 -12.29
CA GLY A 21 0.74 -6.35 -12.75
C GLY A 21 -0.04 -7.04 -13.87
N LEU A 22 -0.39 -8.30 -13.68
CA LEU A 22 -1.15 -9.13 -14.63
C LEU A 22 -2.64 -9.23 -14.31
N SER A 23 -3.11 -8.55 -13.25
CA SER A 23 -4.53 -8.56 -12.89
C SER A 23 -5.38 -7.73 -13.86
N THR A 24 -6.71 -7.91 -13.75
CA THR A 24 -7.72 -7.26 -14.61
C THR A 24 -7.47 -5.75 -14.71
N ARG A 25 -7.48 -5.26 -15.96
CA ARG A 25 -7.37 -3.85 -16.31
C ARG A 25 -8.73 -3.26 -16.61
N PHE A 26 -8.98 -2.09 -16.09
CA PHE A 26 -10.16 -1.29 -16.36
C PHE A 26 -9.93 -0.32 -17.52
N THR A 27 -10.97 0.32 -18.03
CA THR A 27 -10.90 1.01 -19.31
C THR A 27 -10.95 2.53 -19.22
N LYS A 28 -11.50 3.09 -18.14
CA LYS A 28 -11.59 4.56 -17.99
C LYS A 28 -10.22 5.20 -17.88
N LYS A 29 -10.11 6.39 -18.43
CA LYS A 29 -8.91 7.23 -18.43
C LYS A 29 -9.12 8.40 -17.46
N PRO A 30 -8.93 8.23 -16.16
CA PRO A 30 -9.15 9.28 -15.18
C PRO A 30 -8.09 10.39 -15.33
N SER A 31 -8.51 11.63 -15.18
CA SER A 31 -7.58 12.74 -14.98
C SER A 31 -7.29 12.91 -13.49
N ILE A 32 -6.08 12.60 -13.06
CA ILE A 32 -5.67 12.76 -11.66
C ILE A 32 -5.71 14.23 -11.24
N VAL A 33 -5.31 15.15 -12.11
CA VAL A 33 -5.37 16.60 -11.83
C VAL A 33 -6.81 17.01 -11.53
N PHE A 34 -7.75 16.59 -12.37
CA PHE A 34 -9.16 16.86 -12.15
C PHE A 34 -9.71 16.13 -10.90
N GLY A 35 -9.22 14.92 -10.65
CA GLY A 35 -9.50 14.18 -9.41
C GLY A 35 -9.06 14.95 -8.17
N TYR A 36 -7.85 15.48 -8.14
CA TYR A 36 -7.36 16.32 -7.03
C TYR A 36 -8.12 17.63 -6.89
N LEU A 37 -8.51 18.30 -7.98
CA LEU A 37 -9.34 19.50 -7.91
C LEU A 37 -10.71 19.18 -7.28
N ARG A 38 -11.37 18.12 -7.75
CA ARG A 38 -12.65 17.68 -7.15
C ARG A 38 -12.47 17.29 -5.66
N TYR A 39 -11.37 16.63 -5.34
CA TYR A 39 -11.06 16.28 -3.96
C TYR A 39 -10.88 17.52 -3.08
N PHE A 40 -10.13 18.52 -3.55
CA PHE A 40 -9.91 19.79 -2.84
C PHE A 40 -11.23 20.51 -2.55
N PHE A 41 -12.12 20.57 -3.55
CA PHE A 41 -13.45 21.19 -3.42
C PHE A 41 -14.49 20.26 -2.79
N ARG A 42 -14.10 19.08 -2.26
CA ARG A 42 -14.99 18.06 -1.66
C ARG A 42 -16.11 17.61 -2.59
N LEU A 43 -15.90 17.68 -3.90
CA LEU A 43 -16.85 17.22 -4.90
C LEU A 43 -16.75 15.69 -5.09
N PRO A 44 -17.85 15.00 -5.44
CA PRO A 44 -17.82 13.56 -5.69
C PRO A 44 -16.82 13.18 -6.77
N ILE A 45 -15.99 12.18 -6.51
CA ILE A 45 -15.03 11.63 -7.47
C ILE A 45 -15.61 10.30 -7.98
N LYS A 46 -15.83 10.21 -9.30
CA LYS A 46 -16.29 8.99 -9.95
C LYS A 46 -15.10 8.07 -10.21
N SER A 47 -15.15 6.86 -9.68
CA SER A 47 -14.19 5.79 -9.93
C SER A 47 -14.89 4.57 -10.48
N GLU A 48 -14.21 3.71 -11.24
CA GLU A 48 -14.77 2.44 -11.73
C GLU A 48 -14.87 1.39 -10.62
N TYR A 49 -14.03 1.53 -9.61
CA TYR A 49 -14.01 0.71 -8.40
C TYR A 49 -13.49 1.53 -7.23
N ASP A 50 -13.71 1.04 -6.04
CA ASP A 50 -13.21 1.65 -4.81
C ASP A 50 -12.38 0.64 -3.97
N LEU A 51 -11.92 1.07 -2.80
CA LEU A 51 -11.17 0.20 -1.90
C LEU A 51 -12.03 -0.95 -1.32
N ASN A 52 -13.37 -0.88 -1.34
CA ASN A 52 -14.22 -2.00 -0.92
C ASN A 52 -14.23 -3.10 -1.97
N ASP A 53 -14.21 -2.75 -3.26
CA ASP A 53 -14.09 -3.72 -4.34
C ASP A 53 -12.76 -4.47 -4.26
N MET A 54 -11.65 -3.73 -4.01
CA MET A 54 -10.33 -4.32 -3.83
C MET A 54 -10.25 -5.22 -2.59
N ALA A 55 -10.94 -4.87 -1.51
CA ALA A 55 -11.04 -5.71 -0.32
C ALA A 55 -11.82 -7.00 -0.62
N LYS A 56 -12.88 -6.92 -1.45
CA LYS A 56 -13.62 -8.09 -1.90
C LYS A 56 -12.77 -9.02 -2.78
N ASP A 57 -11.87 -8.46 -3.61
CA ASP A 57 -10.93 -9.28 -4.39
C ASP A 57 -10.06 -10.14 -3.47
N GLY A 58 -9.51 -9.56 -2.40
CA GLY A 58 -8.72 -10.33 -1.42
C GLY A 58 -9.51 -11.44 -0.73
N ILE A 59 -10.78 -11.19 -0.38
CA ILE A 59 -11.65 -12.23 0.19
C ILE A 59 -11.99 -13.30 -0.82
N ASN A 60 -12.35 -12.93 -2.06
CA ASN A 60 -12.63 -13.88 -3.12
C ASN A 60 -11.41 -14.76 -3.43
N LEU A 61 -10.19 -14.20 -3.33
CA LEU A 61 -8.96 -14.99 -3.48
C LEU A 61 -8.81 -16.03 -2.36
N LEU A 62 -9.11 -15.68 -1.10
CA LEU A 62 -9.11 -16.64 0.01
C LEU A 62 -10.14 -17.76 -0.23
N ASP A 63 -11.34 -17.40 -0.71
CA ASP A 63 -12.40 -18.37 -1.05
C ASP A 63 -11.95 -19.32 -2.17
N TYR A 64 -11.38 -18.77 -3.24
CA TYR A 64 -10.86 -19.57 -4.36
C TYR A 64 -9.75 -20.55 -3.93
N LEU A 65 -8.91 -20.15 -2.97
CA LEU A 65 -7.84 -20.98 -2.43
C LEU A 65 -8.29 -21.93 -1.31
N GLY A 66 -9.57 -21.93 -0.94
CA GLY A 66 -10.11 -22.75 0.15
C GLY A 66 -9.55 -22.35 1.54
N ILE A 67 -9.15 -21.08 1.73
CA ILE A 67 -8.56 -20.60 2.97
C ILE A 67 -9.63 -19.93 3.82
N GLU A 68 -9.96 -20.53 4.94
CA GLU A 68 -10.96 -20.02 5.88
C GLU A 68 -10.48 -18.74 6.57
N LYS A 69 -9.28 -18.73 7.12
CA LYS A 69 -8.71 -17.59 7.86
C LYS A 69 -7.24 -17.37 7.52
N ALA A 70 -6.85 -16.10 7.43
CA ALA A 70 -5.47 -15.70 7.16
C ALA A 70 -4.98 -14.59 8.10
N HIS A 71 -3.67 -14.51 8.27
CA HIS A 71 -3.03 -13.30 8.76
C HIS A 71 -3.08 -12.26 7.63
N ILE A 72 -3.60 -11.08 7.91
CA ILE A 72 -3.73 -10.01 6.91
C ILE A 72 -2.62 -8.99 7.13
N LEU A 73 -1.81 -8.80 6.09
CA LEU A 73 -0.73 -7.82 6.09
C LEU A 73 -0.93 -6.83 4.94
N GLY A 74 -0.89 -5.55 5.23
CA GLY A 74 -1.06 -4.53 4.22
C GLY A 74 -0.17 -3.31 4.43
N THR A 75 0.49 -2.89 3.34
CA THR A 75 1.33 -1.69 3.32
C THR A 75 0.64 -0.59 2.52
N SER A 76 0.66 0.66 3.01
CA SER A 76 0.16 1.84 2.29
C SER A 76 -1.30 1.64 1.81
N MET A 77 -1.57 1.67 0.51
CA MET A 77 -2.89 1.36 -0.07
C MET A 77 -3.34 -0.05 0.30
N GLY A 78 -2.46 -1.05 0.30
CA GLY A 78 -2.76 -2.41 0.78
C GLY A 78 -3.23 -2.41 2.23
N GLY A 79 -2.67 -1.53 3.07
CA GLY A 79 -3.15 -1.30 4.43
C GLY A 79 -4.55 -0.69 4.48
N MET A 80 -4.89 0.23 3.57
CA MET A 80 -6.24 0.79 3.47
C MET A 80 -7.28 -0.28 3.08
N ILE A 81 -6.91 -1.18 2.18
CA ILE A 81 -7.72 -2.33 1.76
C ILE A 81 -7.89 -3.31 2.93
N SER A 82 -6.80 -3.64 3.60
CA SER A 82 -6.77 -4.57 4.73
C SER A 82 -7.62 -4.09 5.92
N GLN A 83 -7.67 -2.78 6.19
CA GLN A 83 -8.59 -2.20 7.18
C GLN A 83 -10.06 -2.54 6.88
N ILE A 84 -10.43 -2.55 5.59
CA ILE A 84 -11.79 -2.89 5.17
C ILE A 84 -12.03 -4.39 5.35
N ILE A 85 -11.06 -5.23 4.99
CA ILE A 85 -11.12 -6.68 5.19
C ILE A 85 -11.32 -6.98 6.67
N CYS A 86 -10.45 -6.48 7.54
CA CYS A 86 -10.49 -6.75 8.98
C CYS A 86 -11.77 -6.25 9.66
N ALA A 87 -12.35 -5.15 9.17
CA ALA A 87 -13.59 -4.60 9.73
C ALA A 87 -14.86 -5.29 9.22
N LYS A 88 -14.89 -5.71 7.94
CA LYS A 88 -16.09 -6.31 7.33
C LYS A 88 -16.15 -7.83 7.43
N TYR A 89 -14.98 -8.47 7.51
CA TYR A 89 -14.85 -9.93 7.50
C TYR A 89 -13.99 -10.41 8.69
N PRO A 90 -14.35 -10.05 9.95
CA PRO A 90 -13.53 -10.36 11.12
C PRO A 90 -13.25 -11.84 11.30
N ASP A 91 -14.18 -12.71 10.89
CA ASP A 91 -14.06 -14.16 11.00
C ASP A 91 -13.06 -14.77 10.01
N ARG A 92 -12.63 -13.98 9.00
CA ARG A 92 -11.61 -14.37 8.00
C ARG A 92 -10.19 -13.96 8.42
N VAL A 93 -10.03 -13.29 9.56
CA VAL A 93 -8.76 -12.66 9.99
C VAL A 93 -8.23 -13.34 11.25
N LYS A 94 -6.98 -13.82 11.21
CA LYS A 94 -6.23 -14.29 12.37
C LYS A 94 -5.62 -13.11 13.13
N THR A 95 -4.70 -12.40 12.48
CA THR A 95 -4.09 -11.17 12.97
C THR A 95 -4.01 -10.13 11.85
N PHE A 96 -3.83 -8.87 12.23
CA PHE A 96 -3.70 -7.76 11.28
C PHE A 96 -2.36 -7.04 11.46
N THR A 97 -1.56 -6.96 10.41
CA THR A 97 -0.34 -6.14 10.37
C THR A 97 -0.52 -5.00 9.38
N LEU A 98 -0.38 -3.77 9.86
CA LEU A 98 -0.60 -2.55 9.09
C LEU A 98 0.67 -1.72 9.04
N ILE A 99 1.20 -1.51 7.85
CA ILE A 99 2.48 -0.81 7.66
C ILE A 99 2.28 0.45 6.83
N ALA A 100 2.81 1.58 7.32
CA ALA A 100 2.85 2.86 6.61
C ALA A 100 1.51 3.25 5.94
N SER A 101 0.40 3.29 6.71
CA SER A 101 -0.94 3.49 6.16
C SER A 101 -1.76 4.51 6.97
N THR A 102 -2.98 4.79 6.53
CA THR A 102 -3.91 5.73 7.16
C THR A 102 -5.36 5.25 7.09
N ALA A 103 -6.16 5.56 8.11
CA ALA A 103 -7.61 5.38 8.07
C ALA A 103 -8.35 6.62 7.53
N SER A 104 -7.68 7.75 7.51
CA SER A 104 -8.23 9.01 7.00
C SER A 104 -8.14 9.08 5.48
N VAL A 105 -8.89 9.97 4.88
CA VAL A 105 -8.65 10.35 3.49
C VAL A 105 -7.36 11.20 3.46
N PRO A 106 -6.41 10.90 2.57
CA PRO A 106 -5.18 11.68 2.49
C PRO A 106 -5.45 13.17 2.24
N SER A 107 -4.75 14.01 2.96
CA SER A 107 -4.85 15.48 2.86
C SER A 107 -3.46 16.10 2.97
N PRO A 108 -3.27 17.41 2.66
CA PRO A 108 -1.99 18.08 2.87
C PRO A 108 -1.47 18.03 4.32
N LEU A 109 -2.34 17.83 5.30
CA LEU A 109 -1.98 17.78 6.72
C LEU A 109 -1.45 16.42 7.15
N ASN A 110 -2.00 15.31 6.60
CA ASN A 110 -1.70 13.94 7.01
C ASN A 110 -1.17 13.05 5.88
N GLY A 111 -1.08 13.58 4.68
CA GLY A 111 -0.65 12.85 3.48
C GLY A 111 0.75 13.26 3.01
N ALA A 112 0.98 13.00 1.72
CA ALA A 112 2.26 13.14 1.06
C ALA A 112 2.83 14.57 1.09
N THR A 113 4.17 14.66 1.14
CA THR A 113 4.90 15.92 0.93
C THR A 113 4.63 16.48 -0.47
N ARG A 114 4.98 17.75 -0.69
CA ARG A 114 4.82 18.39 -2.01
C ARG A 114 5.55 17.61 -3.10
N GLU A 115 6.80 17.25 -2.85
CA GLU A 115 7.65 16.53 -3.79
C GLU A 115 7.07 15.15 -4.16
N VAL A 116 6.60 14.37 -3.18
CA VAL A 116 5.92 13.10 -3.42
C VAL A 116 4.65 13.30 -4.26
N ARG A 117 3.84 14.32 -3.97
CA ARG A 117 2.63 14.59 -4.76
C ARG A 117 2.94 14.96 -6.21
N GLU A 118 3.95 15.79 -6.45
CA GLU A 118 4.40 16.17 -7.80
C GLU A 118 4.84 14.92 -8.57
N MET A 119 5.57 14.02 -7.93
CA MET A 119 6.01 12.78 -8.52
C MET A 119 4.85 11.82 -8.83
N MET A 120 3.89 11.68 -7.92
CA MET A 120 2.66 10.90 -8.15
C MET A 120 1.86 11.42 -9.35
N VAL A 121 1.71 12.75 -9.47
CA VAL A 121 1.01 13.38 -10.61
C VAL A 121 1.77 13.15 -11.91
N ASN A 122 3.09 13.29 -11.91
CA ASN A 122 3.90 13.08 -13.11
C ASN A 122 3.89 11.60 -13.56
N ARG A 123 3.95 10.66 -12.63
CA ARG A 123 3.81 9.23 -12.93
C ARG A 123 2.50 8.92 -13.67
N SER A 124 1.43 9.59 -13.30
CA SER A 124 0.10 9.39 -13.89
C SER A 124 -0.06 9.91 -15.31
N LYS A 125 0.83 10.80 -15.74
CA LYS A 125 0.80 11.40 -17.08
C LYS A 125 1.61 10.62 -18.12
N THR A 126 2.51 9.75 -17.67
CA THR A 126 3.39 8.99 -18.57
C THR A 126 2.69 7.71 -19.01
N ILE A 127 2.26 7.69 -20.26
CA ILE A 127 1.61 6.55 -20.90
C ILE A 127 2.65 5.84 -21.76
N ASN A 128 2.78 4.50 -21.60
CA ASN A 128 3.73 3.67 -22.33
C ASN A 128 5.21 4.14 -22.21
N PRO A 129 5.75 4.23 -20.98
CA PRO A 129 7.13 4.65 -20.78
C PRO A 129 8.11 3.61 -21.36
N THR A 130 9.26 4.11 -21.85
CA THR A 130 10.40 3.22 -22.16
C THR A 130 10.98 2.59 -20.89
N MET A 131 11.76 1.53 -21.04
CA MET A 131 12.45 0.89 -19.91
C MET A 131 13.33 1.89 -19.14
N ASP A 132 14.10 2.74 -19.85
CA ASP A 132 14.94 3.74 -19.20
C ASP A 132 14.11 4.79 -18.44
N GLN A 133 13.00 5.24 -19.00
CA GLN A 133 12.09 6.15 -18.29
C GLN A 133 11.52 5.51 -17.02
N VAL A 134 11.19 4.21 -17.07
CA VAL A 134 10.75 3.47 -15.89
C VAL A 134 11.88 3.40 -14.86
N TYR A 135 13.09 3.01 -15.29
CA TYR A 135 14.23 2.88 -14.38
C TYR A 135 14.56 4.19 -13.67
N GLN A 136 14.70 5.30 -14.41
CA GLN A 136 14.98 6.62 -13.83
C GLN A 136 13.87 7.08 -12.88
N ARG A 137 12.63 6.79 -13.23
CA ARG A 137 11.48 7.10 -12.38
C ARG A 137 11.50 6.28 -11.07
N GLU A 138 11.78 4.97 -11.15
CA GLU A 138 11.83 4.12 -9.96
C GLU A 138 13.04 4.46 -9.07
N LEU A 139 14.21 4.79 -9.65
CA LEU A 139 15.35 5.32 -8.87
C LEU A 139 14.96 6.56 -8.08
N LYS A 140 14.35 7.54 -8.74
CA LYS A 140 13.92 8.77 -8.08
C LYS A 140 12.84 8.50 -7.03
N TRP A 141 11.90 7.60 -7.32
CA TRP A 141 10.82 7.23 -6.41
C TRP A 141 11.36 6.54 -5.15
N VAL A 142 12.16 5.50 -5.31
CA VAL A 142 12.74 4.75 -4.19
C VAL A 142 13.70 5.64 -3.38
N GLY A 143 14.51 6.50 -4.03
CA GLY A 143 15.36 7.46 -3.33
C GLY A 143 14.59 8.46 -2.47
N LEU A 144 13.35 8.81 -2.89
CA LEU A 144 12.50 9.74 -2.15
C LEU A 144 11.81 9.08 -0.95
N ILE A 145 11.35 7.83 -1.10
CA ILE A 145 10.49 7.16 -0.12
C ILE A 145 11.18 6.02 0.65
N GLY A 146 12.35 5.60 0.21
CA GLY A 146 13.19 4.59 0.87
C GLY A 146 14.10 5.19 1.95
N MET A 147 14.91 4.36 2.54
CA MET A 147 15.84 4.74 3.61
C MET A 147 16.84 5.80 3.11
N GLU A 148 17.05 6.83 3.90
CA GLU A 148 17.96 7.92 3.56
C GLU A 148 19.41 7.44 3.46
N GLY A 149 20.14 7.97 2.45
CA GLY A 149 21.56 7.66 2.25
C GLY A 149 21.86 6.27 1.69
N LYS A 150 20.83 5.44 1.45
CA LYS A 150 21.03 4.12 0.82
C LYS A 150 21.28 4.26 -0.66
N ASP A 151 22.39 3.66 -1.13
CA ASP A 151 22.61 3.51 -2.58
C ASP A 151 21.63 2.49 -3.15
N ILE A 152 20.72 2.99 -3.98
CA ILE A 152 19.70 2.18 -4.67
C ILE A 152 20.06 1.91 -6.13
N ASN A 153 21.08 2.58 -6.69
CA ASN A 153 21.49 2.41 -8.07
C ASN A 153 22.38 1.16 -8.23
N THR A 154 21.90 0.03 -7.80
CA THR A 154 22.61 -1.25 -7.81
C THR A 154 22.26 -2.10 -9.03
N PRO A 155 23.16 -3.03 -9.46
CA PRO A 155 22.84 -3.99 -10.53
C PRO A 155 21.57 -4.79 -10.25
N LYS A 156 21.37 -5.21 -9.00
CA LYS A 156 20.16 -5.93 -8.58
C LYS A 156 18.89 -5.08 -8.75
N PHE A 157 18.91 -3.82 -8.33
CA PHE A 157 17.74 -2.94 -8.50
C PHE A 157 17.40 -2.73 -9.99
N ARG A 158 18.45 -2.63 -10.84
CA ARG A 158 18.25 -2.53 -12.29
C ARG A 158 17.63 -3.80 -12.86
N GLU A 159 18.14 -4.97 -12.48
CA GLU A 159 17.62 -6.27 -12.89
C GLU A 159 16.16 -6.46 -12.46
N ASP A 160 15.86 -6.20 -11.20
CA ASP A 160 14.49 -6.30 -10.66
C ASP A 160 13.52 -5.36 -11.40
N THR A 161 13.99 -4.15 -11.76
CA THR A 161 13.19 -3.18 -12.53
C THR A 161 12.94 -3.68 -13.96
N ILE A 162 13.97 -4.24 -14.62
CA ILE A 162 13.83 -4.83 -15.96
C ILE A 162 12.86 -6.01 -15.93
N ASN A 163 12.98 -6.90 -14.95
CA ASN A 163 12.11 -8.06 -14.81
C ASN A 163 10.65 -7.64 -14.60
N ASN A 164 10.41 -6.66 -13.74
CA ASN A 164 9.08 -6.09 -13.52
C ASN A 164 8.51 -5.42 -14.77
N PHE A 165 9.33 -4.67 -15.52
CA PHE A 165 8.93 -4.06 -16.78
C PHE A 165 8.55 -5.11 -17.82
N ASN A 166 9.39 -6.13 -18.02
CA ASN A 166 9.16 -7.20 -18.98
C ASN A 166 7.92 -8.04 -18.63
N ARG A 167 7.65 -8.24 -17.33
CA ARG A 167 6.47 -8.96 -16.87
C ARG A 167 5.16 -8.32 -17.35
N ILE A 168 5.14 -7.01 -17.56
CA ILE A 168 3.93 -6.26 -17.92
C ILE A 168 4.03 -5.57 -19.29
N LYS A 169 5.08 -5.87 -20.10
CA LYS A 169 5.33 -5.19 -21.38
C LYS A 169 4.16 -5.25 -22.37
N ASP A 170 3.40 -6.33 -22.33
CA ASP A 170 2.25 -6.56 -23.24
C ASP A 170 0.95 -5.94 -22.69
N VAL A 171 0.97 -5.40 -21.49
CA VAL A 171 -0.16 -4.72 -20.88
C VAL A 171 -0.22 -3.28 -21.40
N LYS A 172 -0.99 -3.06 -22.47
CA LYS A 172 -1.13 -1.77 -23.17
C LYS A 172 -2.06 -0.79 -22.43
N ASP A 173 -1.83 -0.55 -21.13
CA ASP A 173 -2.65 0.38 -20.36
C ASP A 173 -1.83 1.16 -19.35
N GLY A 174 -1.47 2.39 -19.69
CA GLY A 174 -0.74 3.31 -18.81
C GLY A 174 -1.56 3.97 -17.69
N PHE A 175 -2.88 3.70 -17.61
CA PHE A 175 -3.77 4.39 -16.67
C PHE A 175 -4.01 3.64 -15.35
N GLY A 176 -3.51 2.42 -15.18
CA GLY A 176 -3.75 1.61 -13.97
C GLY A 176 -3.42 2.35 -12.67
N TYR A 177 -2.25 2.98 -12.62
CA TYR A 177 -1.85 3.81 -11.46
C TYR A 177 -2.83 4.96 -11.20
N ALA A 178 -3.27 5.63 -12.26
CA ALA A 178 -4.22 6.74 -12.16
C ALA A 178 -5.59 6.28 -11.63
N ARG A 179 -6.06 5.10 -12.04
CA ARG A 179 -7.31 4.52 -11.56
C ARG A 179 -7.22 4.10 -10.08
N GLN A 180 -6.13 3.46 -9.66
CA GLN A 180 -5.91 3.12 -8.24
C GLN A 180 -5.85 4.37 -7.36
N LEU A 181 -5.15 5.43 -7.79
CA LEU A 181 -5.12 6.68 -7.05
C LEU A 181 -6.51 7.33 -6.99
N THR A 182 -7.28 7.26 -8.08
CA THR A 182 -8.68 7.73 -8.11
C THR A 182 -9.55 6.94 -7.13
N ALA A 183 -9.35 5.61 -7.04
CA ALA A 183 -10.05 4.77 -6.06
C ALA A 183 -9.74 5.19 -4.62
N ILE A 184 -8.49 5.54 -4.30
CA ILE A 184 -8.12 6.09 -2.99
C ILE A 184 -8.84 7.42 -2.73
N LEU A 185 -8.79 8.36 -3.69
CA LEU A 185 -9.38 9.68 -3.53
C LEU A 185 -10.92 9.66 -3.46
N SER A 186 -11.57 8.71 -4.13
CA SER A 186 -13.02 8.52 -4.09
C SER A 186 -13.52 7.84 -2.82
N SER A 187 -12.62 7.14 -2.12
CA SER A 187 -12.97 6.37 -0.93
C SER A 187 -13.21 7.29 0.28
N LYS A 188 -14.23 6.98 1.06
CA LYS A 188 -14.51 7.66 2.33
C LYS A 188 -13.44 7.29 3.37
N ASN A 189 -13.33 8.11 4.44
CA ASN A 189 -12.49 7.74 5.57
C ASN A 189 -12.97 6.40 6.18
N ARG A 190 -12.03 5.69 6.79
CA ARG A 190 -12.25 4.38 7.39
C ARG A 190 -12.25 4.41 8.92
N ILE A 191 -12.34 5.60 9.52
CA ILE A 191 -12.26 5.82 10.97
C ILE A 191 -13.25 4.92 11.74
N ARG A 192 -14.51 4.85 11.27
CA ARG A 192 -15.51 3.97 11.90
C ARG A 192 -15.17 2.50 11.74
N LYS A 193 -14.61 2.11 10.58
CA LYS A 193 -14.21 0.72 10.32
C LYS A 193 -13.04 0.29 11.21
N VAL A 194 -12.01 1.12 11.35
CA VAL A 194 -10.84 0.72 12.18
C VAL A 194 -11.22 0.59 13.67
N LYS A 195 -12.21 1.34 14.16
CA LYS A 195 -12.74 1.17 15.51
C LYS A 195 -13.43 -0.19 15.74
N SER A 196 -13.94 -0.83 14.69
CA SER A 196 -14.63 -2.13 14.78
C SER A 196 -13.71 -3.32 14.53
N ILE A 197 -12.42 -3.11 14.27
CA ILE A 197 -11.46 -4.20 14.08
C ILE A 197 -11.28 -4.96 15.39
N LYS A 198 -11.54 -6.27 15.36
CA LYS A 198 -11.42 -7.17 16.52
C LYS A 198 -10.07 -7.87 16.55
N ALA A 199 -9.46 -8.09 15.39
CA ALA A 199 -8.20 -8.81 15.27
C ALA A 199 -7.08 -8.10 16.04
N LYS A 200 -6.21 -8.89 16.69
CA LYS A 200 -4.96 -8.38 17.25
C LYS A 200 -4.20 -7.66 16.15
N THR A 201 -3.78 -6.42 16.39
CA THR A 201 -3.25 -5.54 15.36
C THR A 201 -1.84 -5.05 15.70
N LEU A 202 -0.93 -5.16 14.74
CA LEU A 202 0.41 -4.57 14.81
C LEU A 202 0.50 -3.44 13.77
N LEU A 203 0.73 -2.22 14.24
CA LEU A 203 1.01 -1.08 13.38
C LEU A 203 2.52 -0.82 13.33
N ILE A 204 3.05 -0.59 12.15
CA ILE A 204 4.47 -0.27 11.92
C ILE A 204 4.52 0.98 11.04
N HIS A 205 5.33 1.98 11.42
CA HIS A 205 5.43 3.21 10.64
C HIS A 205 6.80 3.85 10.74
N GLY A 206 7.28 4.35 9.62
CA GLY A 206 8.50 5.14 9.58
C GLY A 206 8.29 6.53 10.17
N LYS A 207 9.22 6.98 11.01
CA LYS A 207 9.14 8.31 11.62
C LYS A 207 9.20 9.41 10.56
N GLU A 208 10.01 9.20 9.52
CA GLU A 208 10.29 10.18 8.45
C GLU A 208 9.53 9.86 7.14
N ASP A 209 8.39 9.18 7.23
CA ASP A 209 7.59 8.80 6.05
C ASP A 209 7.09 10.03 5.27
N PRO A 210 7.56 10.26 4.03
CA PRO A 210 7.17 11.43 3.25
C PRO A 210 5.85 11.23 2.48
N VAL A 211 5.29 10.01 2.47
CA VAL A 211 4.03 9.67 1.79
C VAL A 211 2.84 9.78 2.73
N LEU A 212 2.96 9.22 3.92
CA LEU A 212 1.93 9.26 4.96
C LEU A 212 2.60 9.55 6.32
N LYS A 213 2.26 10.65 6.93
CA LYS A 213 2.87 11.04 8.22
C LYS A 213 2.61 10.00 9.32
N VAL A 214 3.58 9.78 10.18
CA VAL A 214 3.52 8.82 11.31
C VAL A 214 2.34 9.07 12.25
N GLU A 215 1.82 10.28 12.31
CA GLU A 215 0.63 10.67 13.07
C GLU A 215 -0.61 9.85 12.64
N ASN A 216 -0.67 9.37 11.40
CA ASN A 216 -1.75 8.49 10.96
C ASN A 216 -1.77 7.17 11.75
N SER A 217 -0.61 6.54 11.96
CA SER A 217 -0.53 5.30 12.75
C SER A 217 -0.70 5.55 14.24
N LYS A 218 -0.19 6.67 14.78
CA LYS A 218 -0.48 7.09 16.15
C LYS A 218 -1.98 7.26 16.37
N PHE A 219 -2.67 7.87 15.41
CA PHE A 219 -4.11 8.04 15.46
C PHE A 219 -4.86 6.70 15.38
N MET A 220 -4.47 5.82 14.45
CA MET A 220 -5.08 4.50 14.33
C MET A 220 -4.85 3.63 15.57
N ASN A 221 -3.68 3.70 16.20
CA ASN A 221 -3.37 2.98 17.43
C ASN A 221 -4.30 3.37 18.60
N LYS A 222 -4.77 4.63 18.63
CA LYS A 222 -5.78 5.07 19.61
C LYS A 222 -7.19 4.58 19.27
N LEU A 223 -7.46 4.21 18.03
CA LEU A 223 -8.79 3.83 17.56
C LEU A 223 -9.02 2.33 17.55
N ILE A 224 -7.99 1.54 17.27
CA ILE A 224 -8.09 0.08 17.17
C ILE A 224 -7.89 -0.51 18.58
N PRO A 225 -8.88 -1.19 19.15
CA PRO A 225 -8.86 -1.56 20.59
C PRO A 225 -7.70 -2.46 20.98
N ASN A 226 -7.30 -3.39 20.11
CA ASN A 226 -6.27 -4.39 20.39
C ASN A 226 -5.06 -4.18 19.46
N SER A 227 -4.42 -3.01 19.59
CA SER A 227 -3.30 -2.64 18.72
C SER A 227 -2.04 -2.23 19.46
N ASN A 228 -0.90 -2.57 18.87
CA ASN A 228 0.43 -2.11 19.27
C ASN A 228 1.07 -1.35 18.11
N LEU A 229 1.82 -0.30 18.42
CA LEU A 229 2.50 0.55 17.44
C LEU A 229 4.01 0.48 17.60
N ILE A 230 4.70 0.23 16.49
CA ILE A 230 6.15 0.35 16.36
C ILE A 230 6.45 1.56 15.45
N ILE A 231 7.22 2.51 15.94
CA ILE A 231 7.74 3.63 15.14
C ILE A 231 9.23 3.39 14.94
N ILE A 232 9.67 3.40 13.69
CA ILE A 232 11.07 3.14 13.32
C ILE A 232 11.71 4.45 12.86
N SER A 233 12.76 4.86 13.54
CA SER A 233 13.35 6.19 13.38
C SER A 233 13.95 6.45 11.99
N ASN A 234 14.64 5.45 11.43
CA ASN A 234 15.32 5.52 10.13
C ASN A 234 14.50 4.93 8.98
N MET A 235 13.25 4.54 9.22
CA MET A 235 12.31 4.12 8.18
C MET A 235 11.59 5.32 7.61
N ARG A 236 11.51 5.38 6.29
CA ARG A 236 10.58 6.23 5.56
C ARG A 236 9.32 5.44 5.21
N HIS A 237 9.00 5.23 3.95
CA HIS A 237 7.75 4.54 3.52
C HIS A 237 7.97 3.07 3.14
N LEU A 238 9.19 2.71 2.73
CA LEU A 238 9.53 1.35 2.30
C LEU A 238 10.06 0.48 3.45
N ILE A 239 9.95 -0.83 3.25
CA ILE A 239 10.48 -1.83 4.16
C ILE A 239 11.68 -2.47 3.46
N GLU A 240 12.84 -1.89 3.66
CA GLU A 240 14.10 -2.52 3.29
C GLU A 240 14.49 -3.61 4.31
N GLU A 241 15.52 -4.39 4.00
CA GLU A 241 15.96 -5.49 4.84
C GLU A 241 16.40 -5.02 6.22
N GLU A 242 17.19 -3.95 6.28
CA GLU A 242 17.67 -3.33 7.51
C GLU A 242 16.54 -2.75 8.39
N ILE A 243 15.43 -2.39 7.75
CA ILE A 243 14.22 -1.95 8.44
C ILE A 243 13.46 -3.14 8.98
N LEU A 244 13.33 -4.22 8.21
CA LEU A 244 12.67 -5.45 8.65
C LEU A 244 13.35 -6.01 9.89
N ASP A 245 14.67 -6.01 9.95
CA ASP A 245 15.46 -6.50 11.10
C ASP A 245 15.10 -5.83 12.42
N GLN A 246 14.65 -4.57 12.39
CA GLN A 246 14.28 -3.83 13.59
C GLN A 246 12.92 -4.24 14.19
N PHE A 247 12.08 -4.97 13.45
CA PHE A 247 10.77 -5.37 13.93
C PHE A 247 10.39 -6.83 13.69
N LYS A 248 11.24 -7.62 13.00
CA LYS A 248 10.95 -9.01 12.62
C LYS A 248 10.56 -9.90 13.79
N ASP A 249 11.23 -9.76 14.96
CA ASP A 249 10.93 -10.58 16.15
C ASP A 249 9.54 -10.23 16.72
N LYS A 250 9.20 -8.94 16.77
CA LYS A 250 7.86 -8.50 17.19
C LYS A 250 6.78 -8.95 16.20
N LEU A 251 7.10 -8.95 14.90
CA LEU A 251 6.21 -9.48 13.87
C LEU A 251 6.00 -10.99 14.04
N LYS A 252 7.07 -11.75 14.31
CA LYS A 252 6.97 -13.19 14.58
C LYS A 252 6.07 -13.49 15.77
N ILE A 253 6.28 -12.83 16.90
CA ILE A 253 5.42 -12.95 18.10
C ILE A 253 3.96 -12.57 17.78
N HIS A 254 3.74 -11.54 16.99
CA HIS A 254 2.41 -11.10 16.60
C HIS A 254 1.69 -12.13 15.72
N LEU A 255 2.39 -12.77 14.80
CA LEU A 255 1.82 -13.77 13.89
C LEU A 255 1.59 -15.14 14.59
N SER A 256 2.27 -15.41 15.70
CA SER A 256 2.13 -16.66 16.47
C SER A 256 0.96 -16.64 17.49
N SER A 257 0.19 -15.55 17.53
CA SER A 257 -0.84 -15.31 18.56
C SER A 257 -2.27 -15.49 18.05
#